data_5ba61e40cd35456a3aac5f728d19c263
#
_entry.id   5ba61e40cd35456a3aac5f728d19c263
#
_cell.length_a   1.000
_cell.length_b   1.000
_cell.length_c   1.000
_cell.angle_alpha   90.00
_cell.angle_beta   90.00
_cell.angle_gamma   90.00
#
_symmetry.space_group_name_H-M   'P 1'
#
loop_
_entity.id
_entity.type
_entity.pdbx_description
1 polymer ?
#
loop_
_entity_poly.entity_id
_entity_poly.type
_entity_poly.pdbx_seq_one_letter_code
_entity_poly.pdbx_strand_id
1 'polypeptide(L)'
;VAVVQISRIQVRRGQANQGSGIPQLAGGEFGWAVDAQELYIGNGSVAEGAPAVGNSKILTEHDDIFELVGTYAYKKGAIDTGEGIAVERTLNARLDDIVSVRSFGCAGDGSDITASLQKALYELYLNPTTKTNPQSRVILHVEPGTYRISSTINIPPFATIAGAGKDKTIFIKTGDFTMFQTISKDSTYDGVVANAIVYGDPTITYANSSQYIEFRDCTLQSESNDGTLLQLNSCRDSRFVNMQFQANKLATSSTNPAVLIRSKSDAVRSEFNRFVDCEFVNIGKAIVSDHNISRNEIDACKFYNITKAIELGVTPTIGQANATDNNIRECYFENVEQQAIHIANGTRNSSINNRFGPSVGNNGGSELTVAHSIIKFGESGNISVDNEFDRTYNLSINQAYIVSKPYIPEVEGPAFYEHEYTEQVELSQIGTPQLLFRLPADTSKSFDIDYWYKTDRAGIVFSRSGTLTVFVNRENNSVSVMDDYDISGLDSLGQSLQFSATLNQLETAWSAQVKYTNQLDSGNLTFKIRTRS
;
A
#
# COMPACT_ATOMS: atom_id res chain seq x y z
N VAL A 1 63.81 56.55 15.98
CA VAL A 1 62.74 55.58 15.77
C VAL A 1 62.84 54.58 16.90
N ALA A 2 61.89 54.63 17.85
CA ALA A 2 61.81 53.65 18.95
C ALA A 2 61.29 52.36 18.36
N VAL A 3 62.09 51.33 18.36
CA VAL A 3 61.64 49.95 18.10
C VAL A 3 60.83 49.52 19.31
N VAL A 4 59.51 49.49 19.17
CA VAL A 4 58.66 48.90 20.17
C VAL A 4 58.94 47.40 20.08
N GLN A 5 59.68 46.90 21.07
CA GLN A 5 59.86 45.45 21.25
C GLN A 5 58.51 44.85 21.59
N ILE A 6 57.92 44.16 20.64
CA ILE A 6 56.68 43.42 20.90
C ILE A 6 56.99 42.34 21.95
N SER A 7 56.59 42.61 23.18
CA SER A 7 56.70 41.60 24.25
C SER A 7 55.98 40.36 23.86
N ARG A 8 56.63 39.22 23.99
CA ARG A 8 56.05 37.91 23.71
C ARG A 8 54.89 37.72 24.66
N ILE A 9 53.63 37.60 24.12
CA ILE A 9 52.47 37.23 24.94
C ILE A 9 52.67 35.77 25.36
N GLN A 10 53.01 35.55 26.62
CA GLN A 10 53.04 34.19 27.18
C GLN A 10 51.71 33.85 27.76
N VAL A 11 51.09 32.80 27.22
CA VAL A 11 49.90 32.20 27.80
C VAL A 11 50.30 31.38 29.02
N ARG A 12 49.66 31.61 30.17
CA ARG A 12 49.89 30.81 31.39
C ARG A 12 49.49 29.37 31.11
N ARG A 13 50.33 28.40 31.56
CA ARG A 13 50.08 26.98 31.35
C ARG A 13 49.88 26.26 32.67
N GLY A 14 48.93 25.36 32.72
CA GLY A 14 48.62 24.54 33.90
C GLY A 14 47.83 23.28 33.55
N GLN A 15 47.33 22.60 34.53
CA GLN A 15 46.49 21.45 34.43
C GLN A 15 45.13 21.75 35.08
N ALA A 16 44.02 21.41 34.40
CA ALA A 16 42.66 21.62 34.91
C ALA A 16 42.29 20.65 36.03
N ASN A 17 42.86 19.46 36.01
CA ASN A 17 42.52 18.36 36.94
C ASN A 17 43.34 18.33 38.23
N GLN A 18 44.15 19.32 38.48
CA GLN A 18 44.94 19.39 39.75
C GLN A 18 44.25 20.24 40.81
N GLY A 19 43.96 19.63 41.96
CA GLY A 19 43.57 20.29 43.19
C GLY A 19 42.29 21.12 43.09
N SER A 20 42.39 22.44 43.14
CA SER A 20 41.28 23.36 43.10
C SER A 20 40.86 23.79 41.69
N GLY A 21 41.30 23.11 40.64
CA GLY A 21 41.03 23.46 39.23
C GLY A 21 41.89 24.61 38.75
N ILE A 22 41.43 25.32 37.71
CA ILE A 22 42.13 26.43 37.08
C ILE A 22 42.15 27.61 38.06
N PRO A 23 43.34 28.15 38.40
CA PRO A 23 43.42 29.30 39.28
C PRO A 23 42.83 30.55 38.58
N GLN A 24 42.33 31.49 39.40
CA GLN A 24 41.84 32.76 38.91
C GLN A 24 42.90 33.45 38.09
N LEU A 25 42.58 33.75 36.85
CA LEU A 25 43.43 34.56 35.96
C LEU A 25 43.14 36.05 36.16
N ALA A 26 44.16 36.89 35.98
CA ALA A 26 43.95 38.34 35.98
C ALA A 26 43.06 38.76 34.77
N GLY A 27 42.43 39.94 34.87
CA GLY A 27 41.59 40.47 33.79
C GLY A 27 42.31 40.50 32.47
N GLY A 28 41.81 39.78 31.46
CA GLY A 28 42.41 39.65 30.14
C GLY A 28 43.61 38.70 30.05
N GLU A 29 44.04 38.06 31.14
CA GLU A 29 45.10 37.04 31.12
C GLU A 29 44.61 35.75 30.47
N PHE A 30 45.41 35.18 29.55
CA PHE A 30 45.10 33.87 28.95
C PHE A 30 45.74 32.72 29.73
N GLY A 31 44.99 31.65 29.91
CA GLY A 31 45.42 30.40 30.52
C GLY A 31 45.14 29.20 29.64
N TRP A 32 46.16 28.33 29.45
CA TRP A 32 46.00 27.07 28.71
C TRP A 32 46.08 25.89 29.64
N ALA A 33 44.98 25.11 29.73
CA ALA A 33 44.96 23.85 30.43
C ALA A 33 45.47 22.73 29.50
N VAL A 34 46.68 22.20 29.81
CA VAL A 34 47.39 21.30 28.89
C VAL A 34 46.72 19.91 28.87
N ASP A 35 46.20 19.46 30.00
CA ASP A 35 45.55 18.17 30.18
C ASP A 35 44.14 18.11 29.54
N ALA A 36 43.41 19.22 29.58
CA ALA A 36 42.09 19.32 28.99
C ALA A 36 42.10 19.96 27.58
N GLN A 37 43.22 20.48 27.13
CA GLN A 37 43.34 21.24 25.86
C GLN A 37 42.37 22.43 25.78
N GLU A 38 42.16 23.11 26.90
CA GLU A 38 41.20 24.20 27.03
C GLU A 38 41.90 25.56 27.20
N LEU A 39 41.33 26.57 26.53
CA LEU A 39 41.81 27.96 26.62
C LEU A 39 40.84 28.78 27.46
N TYR A 40 41.41 29.57 28.39
CA TYR A 40 40.65 30.44 29.27
C TYR A 40 41.16 31.88 29.22
N ILE A 41 40.25 32.81 29.52
CA ILE A 41 40.58 34.24 29.75
C ILE A 41 40.02 34.66 31.10
N GLY A 42 40.79 35.39 31.88
CA GLY A 42 40.34 35.97 33.14
C GLY A 42 39.32 37.07 32.92
N ASN A 43 38.21 37.03 33.67
CA ASN A 43 37.10 37.98 33.53
C ASN A 43 37.41 39.35 34.17
N GLY A 44 38.50 39.46 34.95
CA GLY A 44 38.79 40.65 35.73
C GLY A 44 38.06 40.69 37.07
N SER A 45 38.02 41.83 37.71
CA SER A 45 37.37 42.07 38.98
C SER A 45 36.07 42.86 38.85
N VAL A 46 35.18 42.79 39.85
CA VAL A 46 33.97 43.61 39.91
C VAL A 46 34.28 45.09 39.92
N ALA A 47 35.44 45.51 40.43
CA ALA A 47 35.89 46.87 40.43
C ALA A 47 36.23 47.38 39.01
N GLU A 48 36.54 46.48 38.08
CA GLU A 48 36.78 46.76 36.65
C GLU A 48 35.48 46.66 35.83
N GLY A 49 34.34 46.44 36.47
CA GLY A 49 33.04 46.35 35.81
C GLY A 49 32.68 44.95 35.29
N ALA A 50 33.42 43.91 35.66
CA ALA A 50 33.09 42.54 35.29
C ALA A 50 31.80 42.08 36.03
N PRO A 51 30.82 41.49 35.33
CA PRO A 51 29.58 41.02 35.97
C PRO A 51 29.82 39.84 36.91
N ALA A 52 30.87 39.08 36.72
CA ALA A 52 31.28 37.98 37.56
C ALA A 52 32.79 37.81 37.56
N VAL A 53 33.35 37.51 38.77
CA VAL A 53 34.77 37.15 38.91
C VAL A 53 34.94 35.68 38.50
N GLY A 54 36.00 35.36 37.77
CA GLY A 54 36.29 34.00 37.32
C GLY A 54 37.02 33.96 35.99
N ASN A 55 37.03 32.79 35.38
CA ASN A 55 37.63 32.57 34.06
C ASN A 55 36.52 32.21 33.08
N SER A 56 36.54 32.81 31.91
CA SER A 56 35.71 32.41 30.78
C SER A 56 36.46 31.44 29.90
N LYS A 57 35.86 30.31 29.56
CA LYS A 57 36.42 29.39 28.58
C LYS A 57 36.25 29.96 27.17
N ILE A 58 37.31 29.92 26.38
CA ILE A 58 37.29 30.24 24.96
C ILE A 58 37.21 28.94 24.19
N LEU A 59 36.23 28.83 23.30
CA LEU A 59 36.02 27.64 22.48
C LEU A 59 37.21 27.43 21.53
N THR A 60 37.71 26.22 21.50
CA THR A 60 38.79 25.75 20.63
C THR A 60 38.29 24.63 19.72
N GLU A 61 39.10 24.14 18.80
CA GLU A 61 38.79 22.98 17.96
C GLU A 61 38.65 21.66 18.74
N HIS A 62 39.09 21.66 20.01
CA HIS A 62 39.00 20.49 20.88
C HIS A 62 37.68 20.45 21.70
N ASP A 63 36.87 21.49 21.60
CA ASP A 63 35.63 21.59 22.34
C ASP A 63 34.48 20.96 21.55
N ASP A 64 33.71 20.08 22.18
CA ASP A 64 32.46 19.63 21.62
C ASP A 64 31.38 20.72 21.74
N ILE A 65 31.10 21.38 20.61
CA ILE A 65 30.08 22.45 20.54
C ILE A 65 28.72 21.93 20.94
N PHE A 66 28.43 20.65 20.70
CA PHE A 66 27.13 20.05 21.05
C PHE A 66 26.97 19.85 22.55
N GLU A 67 28.06 19.57 23.30
CA GLU A 67 28.03 19.58 24.75
C GLU A 67 27.88 21.02 25.31
N LEU A 68 28.49 21.98 24.68
CA LEU A 68 28.49 23.39 25.13
C LEU A 68 27.16 24.12 24.86
N VAL A 69 26.42 23.76 23.83
CA VAL A 69 25.09 24.34 23.55
C VAL A 69 24.08 23.98 24.64
N GLY A 70 24.40 23.01 25.50
CA GLY A 70 23.58 22.67 26.67
C GLY A 70 22.21 22.11 26.32
N THR A 71 21.24 22.40 27.14
CA THR A 71 19.86 21.94 26.97
C THR A 71 19.04 22.90 26.13
N TYR A 72 18.21 22.35 25.26
CA TYR A 72 17.22 23.10 24.48
C TYR A 72 15.83 22.89 25.06
N ALA A 73 15.14 24.00 25.37
CA ALA A 73 13.73 23.98 25.71
C ALA A 73 12.93 24.61 24.57
N TYR A 74 11.84 23.97 24.13
CA TYR A 74 10.98 24.56 23.14
C TYR A 74 10.27 25.79 23.72
N LYS A 75 10.56 26.97 23.18
CA LYS A 75 9.92 28.22 23.57
C LYS A 75 9.22 28.85 22.38
N LYS A 76 7.93 28.71 22.25
CA LYS A 76 7.12 29.47 21.31
C LYS A 76 6.21 30.42 22.07
N GLY A 77 6.65 31.67 22.20
CA GLY A 77 5.93 32.68 22.92
C GLY A 77 6.08 32.59 24.45
N ALA A 78 5.68 33.62 25.16
CA ALA A 78 5.59 33.62 26.61
C ALA A 78 4.33 32.86 27.03
N ILE A 79 4.41 31.57 27.23
CA ILE A 79 3.34 30.81 27.87
C ILE A 79 3.69 30.71 29.34
N ASP A 80 3.24 31.66 30.11
CA ASP A 80 3.33 31.66 31.56
C ASP A 80 1.96 31.25 32.13
N THR A 81 1.60 30.01 31.96
CA THR A 81 0.31 29.49 32.48
C THR A 81 0.48 28.31 33.42
N GLY A 82 1.69 27.98 33.85
CA GLY A 82 1.91 26.96 34.89
C GLY A 82 1.63 25.51 34.51
N GLU A 83 1.00 25.25 33.36
CA GLU A 83 0.75 23.92 32.84
C GLU A 83 1.52 23.72 31.51
N GLY A 84 2.34 22.66 31.45
CA GLY A 84 3.07 22.32 30.22
C GLY A 84 4.38 23.07 30.02
N ILE A 85 5.21 23.16 31.06
CA ILE A 85 6.57 23.68 30.93
C ILE A 85 7.32 22.79 29.91
N ALA A 86 7.91 23.41 28.90
CA ALA A 86 8.71 22.69 27.92
C ALA A 86 9.89 21.97 28.62
N VAL A 87 10.00 20.67 28.37
CA VAL A 87 11.06 19.84 28.95
C VAL A 87 12.38 20.21 28.28
N GLU A 88 13.38 20.46 29.09
CA GLU A 88 14.75 20.67 28.59
C GLU A 88 15.33 19.33 28.09
N ARG A 89 15.89 19.36 26.89
CA ARG A 89 16.53 18.23 26.24
C ARG A 89 17.90 18.64 25.73
N THR A 90 18.86 17.72 25.73
CA THR A 90 20.13 17.97 25.06
C THR A 90 19.92 18.12 23.55
N LEU A 91 20.79 18.86 22.88
CA LEU A 91 20.72 19.02 21.43
C LEU A 91 20.85 17.65 20.72
N ASN A 92 21.71 16.77 21.20
CA ASN A 92 21.86 15.41 20.70
C ASN A 92 20.55 14.60 20.84
N ALA A 93 19.90 14.62 22.00
CA ALA A 93 18.63 13.95 22.19
C ALA A 93 17.51 14.46 21.25
N ARG A 94 17.60 15.74 20.85
CA ARG A 94 16.66 16.30 19.89
C ARG A 94 16.99 15.92 18.44
N LEU A 95 18.26 15.89 18.08
CA LEU A 95 18.69 15.46 16.74
C LEU A 95 18.43 13.97 16.51
N ASP A 96 18.48 13.17 17.59
CA ASP A 96 18.20 11.74 17.53
C ASP A 96 16.70 11.40 17.33
N ASP A 97 15.78 12.38 17.37
CA ASP A 97 14.37 12.13 17.09
C ASP A 97 14.14 11.69 15.64
N ILE A 98 14.96 12.18 14.71
CA ILE A 98 14.91 11.83 13.29
C ILE A 98 16.33 11.51 12.83
N VAL A 99 16.58 10.26 12.48
CA VAL A 99 17.91 9.80 12.07
C VAL A 99 17.95 9.60 10.56
N SER A 100 18.96 10.18 9.92
CA SER A 100 19.20 10.06 8.48
C SER A 100 19.85 8.72 8.14
N VAL A 101 19.44 8.07 7.04
CA VAL A 101 20.14 6.89 6.52
C VAL A 101 21.58 7.21 6.10
N ARG A 102 21.88 8.47 5.78
CA ARG A 102 23.23 8.92 5.44
C ARG A 102 24.19 8.78 6.62
N SER A 103 23.70 8.87 7.85
CA SER A 103 24.49 8.61 9.06
C SER A 103 25.03 7.18 9.12
N PHE A 104 24.45 6.26 8.35
CA PHE A 104 24.89 4.87 8.23
C PHE A 104 25.62 4.58 6.91
N GLY A 105 25.92 5.61 6.12
CA GLY A 105 26.65 5.47 4.87
C GLY A 105 25.79 5.23 3.63
N CYS A 106 24.48 5.42 3.71
CA CYS A 106 23.58 5.33 2.54
C CYS A 106 23.57 6.66 1.79
N ALA A 107 24.38 6.81 0.76
CA ALA A 107 24.57 8.09 0.08
C ALA A 107 23.41 8.54 -0.82
N GLY A 108 22.61 7.60 -1.34
CA GLY A 108 21.53 7.90 -2.28
C GLY A 108 21.98 8.17 -3.71
N ASP A 109 23.17 7.75 -4.08
CA ASP A 109 23.86 7.98 -5.36
C ASP A 109 23.76 6.79 -6.33
N GLY A 110 22.92 5.81 -6.03
CA GLY A 110 22.79 4.57 -6.80
C GLY A 110 23.74 3.46 -6.38
N SER A 111 24.52 3.64 -5.33
CA SER A 111 25.33 2.57 -4.75
C SER A 111 24.49 1.55 -3.99
N ASP A 112 25.05 0.35 -3.78
CA ASP A 112 24.42 -0.69 -2.96
C ASP A 112 24.51 -0.32 -1.47
N ILE A 113 23.32 -0.21 -0.86
CA ILE A 113 23.18 0.19 0.55
C ILE A 113 22.73 -0.96 1.45
N THR A 114 22.64 -2.18 0.94
CA THR A 114 22.02 -3.32 1.64
C THR A 114 22.54 -3.50 3.06
N ALA A 115 23.86 -3.59 3.22
CA ALA A 115 24.47 -3.78 4.54
C ALA A 115 24.28 -2.57 5.45
N SER A 116 24.41 -1.36 4.92
CA SER A 116 24.28 -0.10 5.66
C SER A 116 22.84 0.11 6.14
N LEU A 117 21.85 -0.12 5.29
CA LEU A 117 20.44 0.00 5.66
C LEU A 117 20.03 -1.06 6.68
N GLN A 118 20.49 -2.31 6.52
CA GLN A 118 20.21 -3.36 7.50
C GLN A 118 20.84 -3.03 8.87
N LYS A 119 22.04 -2.48 8.88
CA LYS A 119 22.69 -1.99 10.10
C LYS A 119 21.90 -0.87 10.76
N ALA A 120 21.43 0.11 9.99
CA ALA A 120 20.60 1.19 10.52
C ALA A 120 19.34 0.65 11.20
N LEU A 121 18.62 -0.27 10.55
CA LEU A 121 17.42 -0.88 11.11
C LEU A 121 17.72 -1.69 12.39
N TYR A 122 18.86 -2.39 12.42
CA TYR A 122 19.29 -3.09 13.64
C TYR A 122 19.56 -2.13 14.80
N GLU A 123 20.40 -1.11 14.57
CA GLU A 123 20.80 -0.17 15.62
C GLU A 123 19.61 0.64 16.17
N LEU A 124 18.69 1.04 15.29
CA LEU A 124 17.58 1.90 15.68
C LEU A 124 16.41 1.16 16.33
N TYR A 125 16.21 -0.13 16.01
CA TYR A 125 14.98 -0.83 16.43
C TYR A 125 15.20 -2.13 17.19
N LEU A 126 16.36 -2.77 17.03
CA LEU A 126 16.64 -4.07 17.66
C LEU A 126 17.76 -4.04 18.68
N ASN A 127 18.65 -3.03 18.63
CA ASN A 127 19.76 -2.96 19.58
C ASN A 127 19.25 -2.94 21.03
N PRO A 128 19.55 -3.97 21.85
CA PRO A 128 18.97 -4.12 23.17
C PRO A 128 19.46 -3.07 24.17
N THR A 129 20.63 -2.52 23.94
CA THR A 129 21.27 -1.60 24.89
C THR A 129 20.59 -0.23 24.90
N THR A 130 20.07 0.21 23.75
CA THR A 130 19.54 1.57 23.59
C THR A 130 18.07 1.61 23.23
N LYS A 131 17.46 0.53 22.76
CA LYS A 131 16.12 0.50 22.17
C LYS A 131 15.18 -0.53 22.80
N THR A 132 15.29 -0.71 24.10
CA THR A 132 14.46 -1.64 24.87
C THR A 132 12.99 -1.20 24.98
N ASN A 133 12.73 0.11 24.82
CA ASN A 133 11.40 0.70 24.93
C ASN A 133 10.91 1.21 23.57
N PRO A 134 9.67 0.96 23.14
CA PRO A 134 9.07 1.56 21.94
C PRO A 134 9.21 3.07 21.87
N GLN A 135 9.11 3.77 23.00
CA GLN A 135 9.25 5.22 23.08
C GLN A 135 10.67 5.73 22.80
N SER A 136 11.67 4.89 22.86
CA SER A 136 13.06 5.23 22.51
C SER A 136 13.36 5.06 21.02
N ARG A 137 12.38 4.62 20.22
CA ARG A 137 12.54 4.42 18.79
C ARG A 137 12.33 5.72 18.04
N VAL A 138 13.11 5.90 16.99
CA VAL A 138 13.15 7.12 16.20
C VAL A 138 12.70 6.86 14.77
N ILE A 139 12.48 7.91 14.00
CA ILE A 139 12.16 7.82 12.59
C ILE A 139 13.46 7.70 11.80
N LEU A 140 13.58 6.67 10.97
CA LEU A 140 14.64 6.57 9.97
C LEU A 140 14.23 7.35 8.73
N HIS A 141 14.84 8.50 8.56
CA HIS A 141 14.61 9.35 7.39
C HIS A 141 15.50 8.92 6.22
N VAL A 142 14.88 8.76 5.04
CA VAL A 142 15.58 8.43 3.80
C VAL A 142 15.49 9.62 2.86
N GLU A 143 16.60 10.29 2.66
CA GLU A 143 16.70 11.48 1.83
C GLU A 143 16.38 11.19 0.36
N PRO A 144 16.20 12.24 -0.46
CA PRO A 144 16.09 12.05 -1.90
C PRO A 144 17.33 11.37 -2.46
N GLY A 145 17.11 10.36 -3.31
CA GLY A 145 18.19 9.60 -3.93
C GLY A 145 17.74 8.25 -4.46
N THR A 146 18.65 7.56 -5.11
CA THR A 146 18.49 6.20 -5.60
C THR A 146 19.33 5.25 -4.76
N TYR A 147 18.70 4.21 -4.25
CA TYR A 147 19.27 3.28 -3.29
C TYR A 147 19.16 1.86 -3.81
N ARG A 148 20.29 1.25 -4.19
CA ARG A 148 20.29 -0.13 -4.68
C ARG A 148 20.32 -1.12 -3.53
N ILE A 149 19.58 -2.20 -3.70
CA ILE A 149 19.47 -3.30 -2.75
C ILE A 149 19.79 -4.61 -3.48
N SER A 150 20.79 -5.33 -3.00
CA SER A 150 21.31 -6.56 -3.60
C SER A 150 20.90 -7.85 -2.88
N SER A 151 20.31 -7.74 -1.70
CA SER A 151 19.73 -8.86 -0.97
C SER A 151 18.62 -8.38 -0.03
N THR A 152 17.85 -9.31 0.51
CA THR A 152 16.68 -9.04 1.35
C THR A 152 17.01 -8.19 2.56
N ILE A 153 16.23 -7.13 2.77
CA ILE A 153 16.26 -6.28 3.97
C ILE A 153 15.15 -6.73 4.94
N ASN A 154 15.54 -7.01 6.15
CA ASN A 154 14.63 -7.39 7.23
C ASN A 154 14.14 -6.14 7.98
N ILE A 155 12.84 -5.89 7.97
CA ILE A 155 12.21 -4.78 8.69
C ILE A 155 11.75 -5.28 10.06
N PRO A 156 12.35 -4.77 11.15
CA PRO A 156 11.98 -5.16 12.50
C PRO A 156 10.65 -4.54 12.94
N PRO A 157 10.01 -5.09 13.98
CA PRO A 157 8.86 -4.47 14.60
C PRO A 157 9.14 -3.03 15.05
N PHE A 158 8.13 -2.19 14.99
CA PHE A 158 8.18 -0.76 15.36
C PHE A 158 9.07 0.11 14.47
N ALA A 159 9.56 -0.38 13.36
CA ALA A 159 10.35 0.42 12.43
C ALA A 159 9.49 1.49 11.74
N THR A 160 9.97 2.72 11.75
CA THR A 160 9.40 3.82 10.97
C THR A 160 10.41 4.27 9.94
N ILE A 161 10.12 4.02 8.66
CA ILE A 161 10.96 4.37 7.52
C ILE A 161 10.21 5.42 6.71
N ALA A 162 10.77 6.61 6.62
CA ALA A 162 10.14 7.74 5.95
C ALA A 162 11.03 8.29 4.83
N GLY A 163 10.59 8.15 3.59
CA GLY A 163 11.22 8.75 2.43
C GLY A 163 10.85 10.23 2.27
N ALA A 164 11.41 10.87 1.25
CA ALA A 164 11.15 12.27 0.89
C ALA A 164 10.03 12.45 -0.14
N GLY A 165 9.43 11.37 -0.61
CA GLY A 165 8.36 11.32 -1.61
C GLY A 165 8.56 10.21 -2.63
N LYS A 166 7.47 9.78 -3.29
CA LYS A 166 7.48 8.68 -4.29
C LYS A 166 8.52 8.88 -5.39
N ASP A 167 8.60 10.09 -5.95
CA ASP A 167 9.51 10.37 -7.07
C ASP A 167 10.92 10.80 -6.63
N LYS A 168 11.18 10.83 -5.34
CA LYS A 168 12.43 11.37 -4.78
C LYS A 168 13.28 10.31 -4.08
N THR A 169 12.65 9.43 -3.32
CA THR A 169 13.32 8.33 -2.62
C THR A 169 12.99 7.02 -3.33
N ILE A 170 13.96 6.44 -4.03
CA ILE A 170 13.75 5.28 -4.88
C ILE A 170 14.68 4.14 -4.43
N PHE A 171 14.10 3.06 -3.94
CA PHE A 171 14.80 1.81 -3.67
C PHE A 171 14.72 0.90 -4.89
N ILE A 172 15.86 0.41 -5.36
CA ILE A 172 15.94 -0.44 -6.55
C ILE A 172 16.46 -1.82 -6.17
N LYS A 173 15.64 -2.84 -6.40
CA LYS A 173 16.03 -4.23 -6.29
C LYS A 173 16.82 -4.68 -7.53
N THR A 174 18.03 -5.24 -7.34
CA THR A 174 18.95 -5.58 -8.43
C THR A 174 18.93 -7.05 -8.85
N GLY A 175 18.15 -7.89 -8.18
CA GLY A 175 18.10 -9.34 -8.47
C GLY A 175 16.76 -9.97 -8.10
N ASP A 176 16.69 -11.30 -8.24
CA ASP A 176 15.47 -12.07 -7.95
C ASP A 176 15.45 -12.55 -6.49
N PHE A 177 14.98 -11.70 -5.60
CA PHE A 177 14.79 -11.96 -4.17
C PHE A 177 13.66 -11.05 -3.63
N THR A 178 13.18 -11.32 -2.43
CA THR A 178 12.27 -10.39 -1.71
C THR A 178 13.05 -9.17 -1.23
N MET A 179 12.67 -7.97 -1.68
CA MET A 179 13.42 -6.74 -1.37
C MET A 179 13.33 -6.38 0.10
N PHE A 180 12.11 -6.20 0.61
CA PHE A 180 11.84 -5.97 2.02
C PHE A 180 10.94 -7.05 2.59
N GLN A 181 11.26 -7.54 3.77
CA GLN A 181 10.35 -8.42 4.51
C GLN A 181 10.23 -8.03 5.97
N THR A 182 9.05 -8.16 6.53
CA THR A 182 8.85 -7.95 7.96
C THR A 182 9.30 -9.19 8.73
N ILE A 183 9.93 -8.98 9.87
CA ILE A 183 10.42 -10.06 10.71
C ILE A 183 9.79 -10.02 12.10
N SER A 184 9.58 -11.18 12.68
CA SER A 184 9.24 -11.37 14.08
C SER A 184 10.24 -12.30 14.74
N LYS A 185 10.29 -12.33 16.05
CA LYS A 185 11.19 -13.19 16.79
C LYS A 185 11.06 -14.68 16.45
N ASP A 186 9.86 -15.12 16.14
CA ASP A 186 9.55 -16.54 15.89
C ASP A 186 9.14 -16.84 14.44
N SER A 187 9.47 -15.97 13.48
CA SER A 187 9.11 -16.26 12.10
C SER A 187 9.91 -17.45 11.59
N THR A 188 9.22 -18.52 11.23
CA THR A 188 9.82 -19.73 10.62
C THR A 188 9.72 -19.72 9.10
N TYR A 189 9.45 -18.57 8.50
CA TYR A 189 9.38 -18.43 7.05
C TYR A 189 10.78 -18.36 6.45
N ASP A 190 11.10 -19.30 5.58
CA ASP A 190 12.28 -19.29 4.70
C ASP A 190 13.62 -18.96 5.38
N GLY A 191 13.85 -19.48 6.57
CA GLY A 191 15.13 -19.31 7.29
C GLY A 191 15.37 -17.92 7.87
N VAL A 192 14.40 -17.01 7.77
CA VAL A 192 14.49 -15.63 8.32
C VAL A 192 14.72 -15.63 9.83
N VAL A 193 14.27 -16.65 10.54
CA VAL A 193 14.51 -16.81 11.99
C VAL A 193 15.98 -16.76 12.35
N ALA A 194 16.82 -17.44 11.59
CA ALA A 194 18.26 -17.44 11.85
C ALA A 194 18.86 -16.03 11.74
N ASN A 195 18.40 -15.26 10.77
CA ASN A 195 18.85 -13.88 10.57
C ASN A 195 18.24 -12.91 11.58
N ALA A 196 16.99 -13.11 11.97
CA ALA A 196 16.35 -12.29 13.01
C ALA A 196 17.01 -12.48 14.39
N ILE A 197 17.46 -13.68 14.69
CA ILE A 197 18.22 -13.96 15.92
C ILE A 197 19.58 -13.25 15.94
N VAL A 198 20.21 -13.11 14.79
CA VAL A 198 21.48 -12.37 14.67
C VAL A 198 21.30 -10.89 14.93
N TYR A 199 20.15 -10.33 14.59
CA TYR A 199 19.83 -8.91 14.76
C TYR A 199 18.95 -8.60 15.96
N GLY A 200 18.48 -9.58 16.68
CA GLY A 200 17.59 -9.40 17.83
C GLY A 200 18.18 -9.92 19.13
N ASP A 201 17.97 -9.19 20.22
CA ASP A 201 18.19 -9.73 21.54
C ASP A 201 17.20 -10.89 21.78
N PRO A 202 17.67 -12.11 22.10
CA PRO A 202 16.80 -13.23 22.41
C PRO A 202 15.88 -12.99 23.60
N THR A 203 16.15 -11.98 24.43
CA THR A 203 15.32 -11.59 25.57
C THR A 203 14.18 -10.64 25.19
N ILE A 204 14.23 -9.97 24.03
CA ILE A 204 13.15 -9.11 23.57
C ILE A 204 12.02 -9.97 23.02
N THR A 205 10.95 -10.08 23.77
CA THR A 205 9.73 -10.79 23.38
C THR A 205 8.87 -9.93 22.49
N TYR A 206 9.14 -9.88 21.20
CA TYR A 206 8.12 -9.51 20.23
C TYR A 206 7.26 -10.76 20.03
N ALA A 207 6.10 -10.78 20.63
CA ALA A 207 5.21 -11.93 20.56
C ALA A 207 4.96 -12.33 19.09
N ASN A 208 5.56 -13.37 18.61
CA ASN A 208 5.32 -14.13 17.37
C ASN A 208 4.93 -13.37 16.09
N SER A 209 4.74 -12.05 16.12
CA SER A 209 4.31 -11.23 15.01
C SER A 209 5.16 -9.97 14.87
N SER A 210 5.37 -9.56 13.62
CA SER A 210 5.85 -8.23 13.30
C SER A 210 4.72 -7.22 13.53
N GLN A 211 5.00 -6.05 14.09
CA GLN A 211 3.93 -5.11 14.42
C GLN A 211 4.39 -3.66 14.43
N TYR A 212 3.43 -2.75 14.25
CA TYR A 212 3.63 -1.30 14.35
C TYR A 212 4.73 -0.76 13.43
N ILE A 213 4.79 -1.28 12.20
CA ILE A 213 5.69 -0.79 11.17
C ILE A 213 5.01 0.34 10.42
N GLU A 214 5.74 1.42 10.17
CA GLU A 214 5.35 2.45 9.22
C GLU A 214 6.40 2.59 8.13
N PHE A 215 5.99 2.43 6.86
CA PHE A 215 6.85 2.65 5.71
C PHE A 215 6.12 3.58 4.75
N ARG A 216 6.73 4.73 4.42
CA ARG A 216 6.02 5.76 3.68
C ARG A 216 6.90 6.61 2.78
N ASP A 217 6.25 7.30 1.84
CA ASP A 217 6.83 8.35 1.00
C ASP A 217 8.04 7.91 0.16
N CYS A 218 7.96 6.76 -0.50
CA CYS A 218 9.05 6.25 -1.33
C CYS A 218 8.56 5.36 -2.48
N THR A 219 9.45 5.05 -3.42
CA THR A 219 9.25 4.08 -4.48
C THR A 219 10.07 2.82 -4.23
N LEU A 220 9.42 1.66 -4.34
CA LEU A 220 10.07 0.36 -4.42
C LEU A 220 10.02 -0.12 -5.88
N GLN A 221 11.18 -0.23 -6.50
CA GLN A 221 11.33 -0.58 -7.91
C GLN A 221 12.12 -1.87 -8.10
N SER A 222 11.70 -2.72 -9.02
CA SER A 222 12.47 -3.89 -9.45
C SER A 222 13.07 -3.67 -10.83
N GLU A 223 14.36 -3.92 -10.97
CA GLU A 223 15.04 -4.03 -12.27
C GLU A 223 14.88 -5.44 -12.88
N SER A 224 14.57 -6.44 -12.04
CA SER A 224 14.30 -7.81 -12.50
C SER A 224 12.81 -8.01 -12.76
N ASN A 225 12.51 -9.01 -13.59
CA ASN A 225 11.13 -9.35 -13.92
C ASN A 225 10.43 -10.12 -12.80
N ASP A 226 11.13 -10.52 -11.76
CA ASP A 226 10.64 -11.40 -10.71
C ASP A 226 11.01 -10.92 -9.30
N GLY A 227 10.29 -11.44 -8.31
CA GLY A 227 10.53 -11.22 -6.90
C GLY A 227 9.68 -10.14 -6.25
N THR A 228 9.31 -10.41 -5.03
CA THR A 228 8.46 -9.55 -4.19
C THR A 228 9.21 -8.29 -3.77
N LEU A 229 8.53 -7.14 -3.81
CA LEU A 229 9.08 -5.88 -3.31
C LEU A 229 8.88 -5.73 -1.80
N LEU A 230 7.72 -6.17 -1.30
CA LEU A 230 7.41 -6.13 0.12
C LEU A 230 6.69 -7.40 0.55
N GLN A 231 7.24 -8.12 1.51
CA GLN A 231 6.62 -9.30 2.10
C GLN A 231 6.27 -9.05 3.57
N LEU A 232 5.00 -9.24 3.91
CA LEU A 232 4.50 -9.13 5.27
C LEU A 232 4.38 -10.53 5.87
N ASN A 233 5.17 -10.83 6.88
CA ASN A 233 5.17 -12.10 7.59
C ASN A 233 4.52 -11.95 8.96
N SER A 234 3.29 -12.45 9.12
CA SER A 234 2.51 -12.29 10.36
C SER A 234 2.55 -10.85 10.89
N CYS A 235 2.35 -9.90 9.99
CA CYS A 235 2.46 -8.48 10.27
C CYS A 235 1.13 -7.93 10.78
N ARG A 236 1.17 -7.10 11.82
CA ARG A 236 -0.02 -6.52 12.45
C ARG A 236 0.12 -5.01 12.64
N ASP A 237 -1.03 -4.32 12.66
CA ASP A 237 -1.12 -2.92 13.06
C ASP A 237 -0.10 -2.01 12.36
N SER A 238 0.19 -2.29 11.08
CA SER A 238 1.25 -1.62 10.33
C SER A 238 0.68 -0.81 9.17
N ARG A 239 1.40 0.23 8.77
CA ARG A 239 0.94 1.19 7.77
C ARG A 239 1.96 1.37 6.65
N PHE A 240 1.47 1.33 5.42
CA PHE A 240 2.22 1.55 4.19
C PHE A 240 1.53 2.70 3.46
N VAL A 241 2.16 3.88 3.44
CA VAL A 241 1.47 5.13 3.07
C VAL A 241 2.22 5.84 1.97
N ASN A 242 1.49 6.31 0.94
CA ASN A 242 2.05 7.10 -0.15
C ASN A 242 3.30 6.47 -0.77
N MET A 243 3.25 5.15 -0.99
CA MET A 243 4.33 4.38 -1.62
C MET A 243 4.00 4.08 -3.08
N GLN A 244 5.05 4.00 -3.92
CA GLN A 244 4.91 3.46 -5.26
C GLN A 244 5.62 2.10 -5.36
N PHE A 245 4.93 1.13 -5.92
CA PHE A 245 5.47 -0.18 -6.26
C PHE A 245 5.55 -0.28 -7.78
N GLN A 246 6.75 -0.49 -8.31
CA GLN A 246 6.99 -0.52 -9.74
C GLN A 246 7.84 -1.73 -10.14
N ALA A 247 7.44 -2.43 -11.21
CA ALA A 247 8.22 -3.53 -11.77
C ALA A 247 8.15 -3.51 -13.29
N ASN A 248 8.82 -4.45 -13.95
CA ASN A 248 8.74 -4.60 -15.39
C ASN A 248 7.70 -5.67 -15.75
N LYS A 249 6.52 -5.25 -16.24
CA LYS A 249 5.42 -6.14 -16.62
C LYS A 249 5.73 -7.06 -17.81
N LEU A 250 6.78 -6.83 -18.56
CA LEU A 250 7.09 -7.59 -19.78
C LEU A 250 7.29 -9.10 -19.56
N ALA A 251 7.47 -9.53 -18.33
CA ALA A 251 7.39 -10.94 -17.98
C ALA A 251 5.95 -11.32 -17.62
N THR A 252 5.23 -11.80 -18.59
CA THR A 252 3.88 -12.41 -18.43
C THR A 252 3.87 -13.61 -17.47
N SER A 253 5.01 -14.00 -16.94
CA SER A 253 5.22 -15.12 -16.03
C SER A 253 5.64 -14.74 -14.62
N SER A 254 5.59 -13.46 -14.25
CA SER A 254 5.89 -13.05 -12.88
C SER A 254 4.91 -13.75 -11.90
N THR A 255 5.42 -14.79 -11.26
CA THR A 255 4.67 -15.55 -10.25
C THR A 255 4.63 -14.84 -8.92
N ASN A 256 5.58 -13.93 -8.70
CA ASN A 256 5.75 -13.23 -7.44
C ASN A 256 5.05 -11.87 -7.45
N PRO A 257 4.21 -11.58 -6.44
CA PRO A 257 3.51 -10.30 -6.33
C PRO A 257 4.45 -9.19 -5.86
N ALA A 258 4.09 -7.93 -6.14
CA ALA A 258 4.80 -6.78 -5.56
C ALA A 258 4.68 -6.77 -4.04
N VAL A 259 3.49 -7.03 -3.52
CA VAL A 259 3.23 -7.19 -2.08
C VAL A 259 2.68 -8.59 -1.82
N LEU A 260 3.36 -9.33 -0.96
CA LEU A 260 2.93 -10.65 -0.48
C LEU A 260 2.57 -10.59 1.00
N ILE A 261 1.34 -10.96 1.35
CA ILE A 261 0.86 -10.99 2.73
C ILE A 261 0.73 -12.45 3.16
N ARG A 262 1.48 -12.84 4.18
CA ARG A 262 1.52 -14.20 4.71
C ARG A 262 1.28 -14.22 6.22
N SER A 263 0.78 -15.33 6.71
CA SER A 263 0.60 -15.59 8.14
C SER A 263 1.27 -16.91 8.52
N LYS A 264 1.84 -16.98 9.69
CA LYS A 264 2.48 -18.20 10.20
C LYS A 264 1.45 -19.30 10.53
N SER A 265 0.30 -18.90 11.06
CA SER A 265 -0.79 -19.79 11.45
C SER A 265 -2.07 -19.01 11.68
N ASP A 266 -3.16 -19.70 11.95
CA ASP A 266 -4.45 -19.08 12.33
C ASP A 266 -4.37 -18.25 13.60
N ALA A 267 -3.47 -18.60 14.50
CA ALA A 267 -3.26 -17.87 15.76
C ALA A 267 -2.35 -16.65 15.58
N VAL A 268 -1.53 -16.62 14.52
CA VAL A 268 -0.56 -15.55 14.26
C VAL A 268 -0.76 -15.06 12.82
N ARG A 269 -1.80 -14.24 12.65
CA ARG A 269 -2.22 -13.72 11.35
C ARG A 269 -1.58 -12.39 11.01
N SER A 270 -1.50 -12.11 9.71
CA SER A 270 -1.32 -10.75 9.22
C SER A 270 -2.68 -10.04 9.25
N GLU A 271 -2.80 -9.06 10.13
CA GLU A 271 -4.07 -8.37 10.36
C GLU A 271 -3.89 -6.89 10.73
N PHE A 272 -4.95 -6.10 10.49
CA PHE A 272 -4.96 -4.66 10.75
C PHE A 272 -3.87 -3.86 10.02
N ASN A 273 -3.33 -4.38 8.92
CA ASN A 273 -2.40 -3.63 8.11
C ASN A 273 -3.15 -2.74 7.12
N ARG A 274 -2.59 -1.57 6.84
CA ARG A 274 -3.22 -0.56 5.99
C ARG A 274 -2.27 -0.12 4.89
N PHE A 275 -2.73 -0.23 3.65
CA PHE A 275 -2.12 0.37 2.48
C PHE A 275 -2.95 1.60 2.10
N VAL A 276 -2.38 2.79 2.20
CA VAL A 276 -3.10 4.06 1.99
C VAL A 276 -2.37 4.90 0.96
N ASP A 277 -3.09 5.43 -0.02
CA ASP A 277 -2.55 6.26 -1.12
C ASP A 277 -1.36 5.63 -1.86
N CYS A 278 -1.29 4.30 -1.88
CA CYS A 278 -0.24 3.57 -2.58
C CYS A 278 -0.54 3.44 -4.08
N GLU A 279 0.52 3.33 -4.86
CA GLU A 279 0.46 3.25 -6.31
C GLU A 279 1.18 2.00 -6.79
N PHE A 280 0.52 1.21 -7.64
CA PHE A 280 1.06 -0.01 -8.22
C PHE A 280 1.11 0.14 -9.74
N VAL A 281 2.32 0.04 -10.33
CA VAL A 281 2.52 0.40 -11.74
C VAL A 281 3.36 -0.66 -12.45
N ASN A 282 2.87 -1.12 -13.62
CA ASN A 282 3.57 -2.08 -14.48
C ASN A 282 3.95 -3.40 -13.76
N ILE A 283 3.00 -4.02 -13.07
CA ILE A 283 3.22 -5.20 -12.24
C ILE A 283 2.37 -6.37 -12.74
N GLY A 284 2.90 -7.58 -12.71
CA GLY A 284 2.12 -8.78 -13.00
C GLY A 284 1.03 -9.01 -11.94
N LYS A 285 1.42 -9.09 -10.67
CA LYS A 285 0.50 -9.19 -9.52
C LYS A 285 0.85 -8.12 -8.50
N ALA A 286 -0.13 -7.30 -8.07
CA ALA A 286 0.17 -6.23 -7.16
C ALA A 286 0.12 -6.69 -5.69
N ILE A 287 -1.01 -7.06 -5.17
CA ILE A 287 -1.17 -7.52 -3.77
C ILE A 287 -1.73 -8.93 -3.78
N VAL A 288 -1.03 -9.85 -3.14
CA VAL A 288 -1.47 -11.24 -2.99
C VAL A 288 -1.39 -11.68 -1.55
N SER A 289 -2.38 -12.43 -1.09
CA SER A 289 -2.26 -13.17 0.16
C SER A 289 -2.38 -14.67 -0.09
N ASP A 290 -1.46 -15.45 0.46
CA ASP A 290 -1.40 -16.90 0.32
C ASP A 290 -1.72 -17.69 1.60
N HIS A 291 -1.97 -17.01 2.71
CA HIS A 291 -2.33 -17.59 4.00
C HIS A 291 -3.49 -16.83 4.64
N ASN A 292 -3.94 -17.30 5.80
CA ASN A 292 -5.02 -16.66 6.54
C ASN A 292 -4.66 -15.21 6.91
N ILE A 293 -5.44 -14.28 6.41
CA ILE A 293 -5.32 -12.86 6.71
C ILE A 293 -6.66 -12.30 7.15
N SER A 294 -6.65 -11.24 7.96
CA SER A 294 -7.89 -10.60 8.37
C SER A 294 -7.76 -9.11 8.63
N ARG A 295 -8.86 -8.39 8.44
CA ARG A 295 -9.00 -6.97 8.83
C ARG A 295 -7.92 -6.05 8.27
N ASN A 296 -7.40 -6.37 7.09
CA ASN A 296 -6.48 -5.48 6.39
C ASN A 296 -7.29 -4.49 5.53
N GLU A 297 -6.75 -3.30 5.35
CA GLU A 297 -7.36 -2.23 4.56
C GLU A 297 -6.46 -1.86 3.38
N ILE A 298 -7.06 -1.75 2.20
CA ILE A 298 -6.46 -1.20 0.99
C ILE A 298 -7.31 0.00 0.61
N ASP A 299 -6.78 1.20 0.84
CA ASP A 299 -7.54 2.44 0.87
C ASP A 299 -6.92 3.48 -0.07
N ALA A 300 -7.72 4.09 -0.92
CA ALA A 300 -7.31 5.13 -1.87
C ALA A 300 -6.11 4.75 -2.76
N CYS A 301 -5.88 3.47 -2.99
CA CYS A 301 -4.77 2.98 -3.79
C CYS A 301 -5.06 3.01 -5.29
N LYS A 302 -4.00 3.12 -6.10
CA LYS A 302 -4.10 3.19 -7.56
C LYS A 302 -3.35 2.03 -8.20
N PHE A 303 -3.97 1.43 -9.19
CA PHE A 303 -3.47 0.24 -9.89
C PHE A 303 -3.46 0.50 -11.40
N TYR A 304 -2.25 0.59 -11.99
CA TYR A 304 -2.06 0.94 -13.39
C TYR A 304 -1.26 -0.12 -14.14
N ASN A 305 -1.80 -0.57 -15.28
CA ASN A 305 -1.11 -1.50 -16.17
C ASN A 305 -0.64 -2.80 -15.46
N ILE A 306 -1.61 -3.56 -14.94
CA ILE A 306 -1.39 -4.72 -14.08
C ILE A 306 -2.08 -5.95 -14.66
N THR A 307 -1.52 -7.14 -14.49
CA THR A 307 -2.21 -8.36 -14.91
C THR A 307 -3.30 -8.73 -13.91
N LYS A 308 -2.98 -8.77 -12.59
CA LYS A 308 -3.95 -8.98 -11.50
C LYS A 308 -3.65 -8.00 -10.36
N ALA A 309 -4.64 -7.23 -9.93
CA ALA A 309 -4.35 -6.20 -8.96
C ALA A 309 -4.37 -6.74 -7.51
N ILE A 310 -5.48 -7.30 -7.05
CA ILE A 310 -5.62 -7.79 -5.68
C ILE A 310 -6.15 -9.23 -5.71
N GLU A 311 -5.36 -10.15 -5.17
CA GLU A 311 -5.76 -11.56 -5.00
C GLU A 311 -5.62 -11.97 -3.53
N LEU A 312 -6.74 -12.17 -2.84
CA LEU A 312 -6.74 -12.55 -1.43
C LEU A 312 -7.25 -13.98 -1.24
N GLY A 313 -6.69 -14.69 -0.25
CA GLY A 313 -7.06 -16.06 0.06
C GLY A 313 -6.73 -17.04 -1.05
N VAL A 314 -5.66 -16.81 -1.80
CA VAL A 314 -5.20 -17.73 -2.84
C VAL A 314 -4.72 -19.02 -2.17
N THR A 315 -5.17 -20.16 -2.70
CA THR A 315 -4.93 -21.47 -2.09
C THR A 315 -3.43 -21.72 -1.87
N PRO A 316 -2.99 -21.86 -0.63
CA PRO A 316 -1.64 -22.27 -0.37
C PRO A 316 -1.51 -23.77 -0.59
N THR A 317 -0.27 -24.20 -0.79
CA THR A 317 0.05 -25.63 -0.89
C THR A 317 -0.24 -26.40 0.41
N ILE A 318 -0.40 -25.70 1.52
CA ILE A 318 -0.56 -26.26 2.87
C ILE A 318 -1.60 -25.45 3.64
N GLY A 319 -2.74 -26.06 3.96
CA GLY A 319 -3.77 -25.46 4.81
C GLY A 319 -4.79 -24.60 4.06
N GLN A 320 -5.75 -24.10 4.75
CA GLN A 320 -6.82 -23.26 4.18
C GLN A 320 -6.38 -21.80 4.20
N ALA A 321 -6.12 -21.25 3.04
CA ALA A 321 -6.00 -19.80 2.92
C ALA A 321 -7.38 -19.19 3.04
N ASN A 322 -7.55 -18.29 4.00
CA ASN A 322 -8.82 -17.64 4.23
C ASN A 322 -8.58 -16.14 4.46
N ALA A 323 -9.18 -15.33 3.63
CA ALA A 323 -9.18 -13.89 3.79
C ALA A 323 -10.50 -13.45 4.42
N THR A 324 -10.46 -12.87 5.61
CA THR A 324 -11.68 -12.47 6.32
C THR A 324 -11.65 -11.01 6.74
N ASP A 325 -12.80 -10.35 6.66
CA ASP A 325 -12.99 -8.99 7.15
C ASP A 325 -12.01 -7.95 6.52
N ASN A 326 -11.47 -8.20 5.32
CA ASN A 326 -10.61 -7.24 4.65
C ASN A 326 -11.44 -6.22 3.86
N ASN A 327 -10.97 -4.99 3.82
CA ASN A 327 -11.68 -3.88 3.19
C ASN A 327 -10.85 -3.25 2.06
N ILE A 328 -11.43 -3.19 0.87
CA ILE A 328 -10.84 -2.57 -0.33
C ILE A 328 -11.75 -1.42 -0.72
N ARG A 329 -11.29 -0.19 -0.56
CA ARG A 329 -12.14 0.97 -0.76
C ARG A 329 -11.44 2.15 -1.42
N GLU A 330 -12.23 2.96 -2.14
CA GLU A 330 -11.79 4.21 -2.76
C GLU A 330 -10.60 4.05 -3.71
N CYS A 331 -10.36 2.81 -4.17
CA CYS A 331 -9.27 2.49 -5.06
C CYS A 331 -9.62 2.77 -6.53
N TYR A 332 -8.60 3.09 -7.33
CA TYR A 332 -8.72 3.29 -8.76
C TYR A 332 -7.95 2.23 -9.53
N PHE A 333 -8.60 1.60 -10.49
CA PHE A 333 -8.03 0.54 -11.33
C PHE A 333 -8.11 0.95 -12.80
N GLU A 334 -7.00 0.87 -13.52
CA GLU A 334 -6.92 1.18 -14.94
C GLU A 334 -5.99 0.20 -15.64
N ASN A 335 -6.41 -0.28 -16.80
CA ASN A 335 -5.64 -1.22 -17.61
C ASN A 335 -5.18 -2.47 -16.82
N VAL A 336 -6.15 -3.14 -16.20
CA VAL A 336 -5.94 -4.43 -15.51
C VAL A 336 -6.38 -5.56 -16.41
N GLU A 337 -5.47 -6.45 -16.79
CA GLU A 337 -5.74 -7.50 -17.80
C GLU A 337 -6.75 -8.53 -17.34
N GLN A 338 -6.70 -8.92 -16.09
CA GLN A 338 -7.57 -9.92 -15.50
C GLN A 338 -8.44 -9.32 -14.38
N GLN A 339 -8.60 -10.01 -13.27
CA GLN A 339 -9.39 -9.50 -12.15
C GLN A 339 -8.69 -8.31 -11.46
N ALA A 340 -9.44 -7.26 -11.20
CA ALA A 340 -8.99 -6.17 -10.35
C ALA A 340 -9.04 -6.59 -8.87
N ILE A 341 -10.12 -7.26 -8.45
CA ILE A 341 -10.29 -7.78 -7.10
C ILE A 341 -10.72 -9.25 -7.19
N HIS A 342 -9.90 -10.14 -6.68
CA HIS A 342 -10.20 -11.55 -6.57
C HIS A 342 -10.00 -12.03 -5.13
N ILE A 343 -11.08 -12.42 -4.47
CA ILE A 343 -11.04 -13.07 -3.17
C ILE A 343 -11.36 -14.53 -3.40
N ALA A 344 -10.30 -15.36 -3.46
CA ALA A 344 -10.42 -16.76 -3.84
C ALA A 344 -11.13 -17.59 -2.74
N ASN A 345 -10.70 -17.39 -1.50
CA ASN A 345 -11.30 -18.01 -0.34
C ASN A 345 -11.45 -16.98 0.77
N GLY A 346 -12.63 -16.93 1.38
CA GLY A 346 -12.85 -16.05 2.51
C GLY A 346 -14.17 -15.30 2.49
N THR A 347 -14.55 -14.84 3.66
CA THR A 347 -15.87 -14.26 3.93
C THR A 347 -15.75 -12.89 4.59
N ARG A 348 -16.82 -12.10 4.51
CA ARG A 348 -16.92 -10.76 5.11
C ARG A 348 -15.88 -9.76 4.62
N ASN A 349 -15.36 -9.98 3.41
CA ASN A 349 -14.53 -8.96 2.76
C ASN A 349 -15.41 -7.98 1.99
N SER A 350 -14.93 -6.76 1.84
CA SER A 350 -15.70 -5.72 1.17
C SER A 350 -14.91 -5.00 0.08
N SER A 351 -15.62 -4.70 -1.01
CA SER A 351 -15.19 -3.83 -2.09
C SER A 351 -16.15 -2.64 -2.15
N ILE A 352 -15.70 -1.47 -1.73
CA ILE A 352 -16.58 -0.32 -1.51
C ILE A 352 -16.06 0.92 -2.21
N ASN A 353 -16.94 1.60 -2.98
CA ASN A 353 -16.63 2.89 -3.59
C ASN A 353 -15.34 2.90 -4.43
N ASN A 354 -15.04 1.78 -5.10
CA ASN A 354 -13.90 1.68 -5.99
C ASN A 354 -14.28 2.10 -7.40
N ARG A 355 -13.33 2.69 -8.11
CA ARG A 355 -13.52 3.09 -9.50
C ARG A 355 -12.69 2.22 -10.43
N PHE A 356 -13.38 1.58 -11.37
CA PHE A 356 -12.79 0.75 -12.42
C PHE A 356 -12.84 1.52 -13.74
N GLY A 357 -11.69 2.03 -14.12
CA GLY A 357 -11.50 2.80 -15.34
C GLY A 357 -11.32 1.92 -16.58
N PRO A 358 -10.77 2.51 -17.65
CA PRO A 358 -10.63 1.84 -18.93
C PRO A 358 -9.85 0.53 -18.87
N SER A 359 -10.22 -0.41 -19.74
CA SER A 359 -9.50 -1.69 -19.97
C SER A 359 -9.28 -2.55 -18.73
N VAL A 360 -10.21 -2.55 -17.79
CA VAL A 360 -10.18 -3.48 -16.67
C VAL A 360 -10.90 -4.78 -17.05
N GLY A 361 -10.24 -5.93 -16.81
CA GLY A 361 -10.76 -7.25 -17.17
C GLY A 361 -10.63 -7.62 -18.65
N ASN A 362 -9.86 -6.86 -19.41
CA ASN A 362 -9.74 -6.99 -20.86
C ASN A 362 -8.39 -7.59 -21.28
N ASN A 363 -8.10 -8.76 -20.91
CA ASN A 363 -6.94 -9.60 -21.27
C ASN A 363 -6.07 -9.09 -22.44
N GLY A 364 -5.40 -7.93 -22.26
CA GLY A 364 -4.39 -7.42 -23.19
C GLY A 364 -4.91 -6.81 -24.50
N GLY A 365 -6.17 -6.39 -24.59
CA GLY A 365 -6.72 -5.71 -25.77
C GLY A 365 -6.97 -6.62 -26.97
N SER A 366 -6.79 -7.90 -26.85
CA SER A 366 -7.20 -8.87 -27.85
C SER A 366 -8.70 -9.08 -27.72
N GLU A 367 -9.44 -8.59 -28.68
CA GLU A 367 -10.88 -8.77 -28.74
C GLU A 367 -11.26 -10.22 -28.44
N LEU A 368 -12.08 -10.42 -27.42
CA LEU A 368 -13.09 -11.47 -27.46
C LEU A 368 -12.78 -12.85 -26.89
N THR A 369 -11.59 -13.19 -26.49
CA THR A 369 -11.42 -14.60 -26.13
C THR A 369 -11.62 -14.91 -24.66
N VAL A 370 -11.31 -14.00 -23.72
CA VAL A 370 -11.52 -14.23 -22.29
C VAL A 370 -11.82 -12.93 -21.55
N ALA A 371 -13.09 -12.70 -21.25
CA ALA A 371 -13.46 -11.62 -20.32
C ALA A 371 -13.36 -12.15 -18.88
N HIS A 372 -12.57 -11.45 -18.07
CA HIS A 372 -12.51 -11.74 -16.64
C HIS A 372 -13.51 -10.86 -15.88
N SER A 373 -14.12 -11.42 -14.84
CA SER A 373 -14.90 -10.62 -13.90
C SER A 373 -13.98 -9.60 -13.24
N ILE A 374 -14.36 -8.32 -13.22
CA ILE A 374 -13.55 -7.27 -12.57
C ILE A 374 -13.41 -7.57 -11.07
N ILE A 375 -14.52 -7.93 -10.42
CA ILE A 375 -14.55 -8.37 -9.03
C ILE A 375 -15.01 -9.82 -9.03
N LYS A 376 -14.25 -10.69 -8.36
CA LYS A 376 -14.60 -12.10 -8.20
C LYS A 376 -14.47 -12.51 -6.75
N PHE A 377 -15.56 -13.00 -6.19
CA PHE A 377 -15.60 -13.61 -4.87
C PHE A 377 -15.83 -15.13 -5.00
N GLY A 378 -14.88 -15.91 -4.48
CA GLY A 378 -14.98 -17.38 -4.51
C GLY A 378 -15.98 -17.94 -3.51
N GLU A 379 -16.22 -17.22 -2.40
CA GLU A 379 -17.14 -17.64 -1.35
C GLU A 379 -18.24 -16.60 -1.08
N SER A 380 -19.33 -17.05 -0.47
CA SER A 380 -20.46 -16.19 -0.06
C SER A 380 -20.09 -15.33 1.16
N GLY A 381 -20.85 -14.26 1.40
CA GLY A 381 -20.68 -13.38 2.55
C GLY A 381 -19.67 -12.23 2.34
N ASN A 382 -19.24 -12.00 1.11
CA ASN A 382 -18.47 -10.82 0.72
C ASN A 382 -19.40 -9.73 0.16
N ILE A 383 -18.98 -8.47 0.23
CA ILE A 383 -19.80 -7.31 -0.11
C ILE A 383 -19.14 -6.51 -1.24
N SER A 384 -19.94 -6.09 -2.22
CA SER A 384 -19.55 -5.15 -3.25
C SER A 384 -20.59 -4.03 -3.32
N VAL A 385 -20.22 -2.81 -2.96
CA VAL A 385 -21.14 -1.68 -2.82
C VAL A 385 -20.54 -0.42 -3.42
N ASP A 386 -21.38 0.36 -4.10
CA ASP A 386 -21.07 1.69 -4.62
C ASP A 386 -19.80 1.75 -5.52
N ASN A 387 -19.49 0.65 -6.19
CA ASN A 387 -18.37 0.60 -7.13
C ASN A 387 -18.77 1.20 -8.47
N GLU A 388 -17.93 2.09 -9.00
CA GLU A 388 -18.12 2.76 -10.29
C GLU A 388 -17.30 2.08 -11.39
N PHE A 389 -17.95 1.81 -12.54
CA PHE A 389 -17.31 1.20 -13.71
C PHE A 389 -17.33 2.17 -14.89
N ASP A 390 -16.16 2.45 -15.46
CA ASP A 390 -16.07 3.24 -16.70
C ASP A 390 -16.51 2.39 -17.89
N ARG A 391 -17.48 2.92 -18.64
CA ARG A 391 -18.19 2.21 -19.70
C ARG A 391 -17.87 2.67 -21.11
N THR A 392 -16.84 3.45 -21.30
CA THR A 392 -16.46 3.96 -22.61
C THR A 392 -16.01 2.86 -23.58
N TYR A 393 -15.95 1.60 -23.09
CA TYR A 393 -15.56 0.46 -23.90
C TYR A 393 -16.72 -0.31 -24.50
N ASN A 394 -16.49 -0.78 -25.71
CA ASN A 394 -17.42 -1.58 -26.48
C ASN A 394 -18.04 -2.68 -25.63
N LEU A 395 -19.33 -2.59 -25.43
CA LEU A 395 -20.17 -3.51 -24.70
C LEU A 395 -20.12 -4.94 -25.16
N SER A 396 -19.74 -5.15 -26.39
CA SER A 396 -19.62 -6.50 -26.94
C SER A 396 -18.56 -7.34 -26.26
N ILE A 397 -17.69 -6.74 -25.44
CA ILE A 397 -16.49 -7.43 -25.02
C ILE A 397 -16.47 -7.78 -23.57
N ASN A 398 -16.98 -6.97 -22.68
CA ASN A 398 -16.72 -7.22 -21.31
C ASN A 398 -17.45 -6.51 -20.34
N GLN A 399 -18.50 -7.01 -20.09
CA GLN A 399 -19.09 -6.52 -18.96
C GLN A 399 -18.55 -7.15 -17.77
N ALA A 400 -18.12 -6.31 -16.94
CA ALA A 400 -17.71 -6.57 -15.62
C ALA A 400 -18.84 -7.15 -14.83
N TYR A 401 -18.77 -8.40 -14.61
CA TYR A 401 -19.75 -9.02 -13.77
C TYR A 401 -19.26 -9.10 -12.37
N ILE A 402 -19.94 -8.38 -11.52
CA ILE A 402 -19.74 -8.48 -10.10
C ILE A 402 -20.48 -9.73 -9.64
N VAL A 403 -19.73 -10.75 -9.35
CA VAL A 403 -20.26 -11.90 -8.63
C VAL A 403 -20.08 -11.64 -7.16
N SER A 404 -20.99 -10.91 -6.57
CA SER A 404 -21.00 -10.73 -5.12
C SER A 404 -22.30 -11.28 -4.55
N LYS A 405 -22.18 -12.07 -3.51
CA LYS A 405 -23.26 -12.27 -2.56
C LYS A 405 -22.96 -11.39 -1.36
N PRO A 406 -23.68 -10.30 -1.15
CA PRO A 406 -23.49 -9.53 0.06
C PRO A 406 -23.93 -10.36 1.27
N TYR A 407 -23.18 -10.24 2.33
CA TYR A 407 -23.56 -10.75 3.65
C TYR A 407 -24.34 -9.66 4.39
N ILE A 408 -25.59 -9.93 4.67
CA ILE A 408 -26.37 -9.10 5.61
C ILE A 408 -26.54 -9.95 6.86
N PRO A 409 -25.88 -9.59 7.99
CA PRO A 409 -25.93 -10.37 9.23
C PRO A 409 -27.26 -10.21 9.87
N GLU A 410 -28.33 -10.26 9.73
CA GLU A 410 -29.58 -10.07 10.50
C GLU A 410 -30.88 -9.91 9.70
N VAL A 411 -30.88 -10.27 8.43
CA VAL A 411 -32.13 -10.33 7.68
C VAL A 411 -32.48 -11.77 7.35
N GLU A 412 -33.38 -12.37 8.11
CA GLU A 412 -34.06 -13.60 7.73
C GLU A 412 -35.02 -13.27 6.59
N GLY A 413 -34.69 -13.71 5.38
CA GLY A 413 -35.56 -13.61 4.21
C GLY A 413 -34.76 -13.64 2.90
N PRO A 414 -35.40 -13.82 1.75
CA PRO A 414 -34.71 -13.71 0.47
C PRO A 414 -34.25 -12.26 0.29
N ALA A 415 -32.95 -12.04 0.44
CA ALA A 415 -32.37 -10.76 0.21
C ALA A 415 -32.31 -10.50 -1.30
N PHE A 416 -33.00 -9.48 -1.76
CA PHE A 416 -32.91 -9.00 -3.13
C PHE A 416 -31.71 -8.04 -3.21
N TYR A 417 -30.77 -8.32 -4.08
CA TYR A 417 -29.66 -7.43 -4.37
C TYR A 417 -29.88 -6.81 -5.72
N GLU A 418 -30.17 -5.52 -5.72
CA GLU A 418 -30.18 -4.71 -6.92
C GLU A 418 -28.78 -4.13 -7.15
N HIS A 419 -28.01 -4.77 -8.01
CA HIS A 419 -26.97 -4.04 -8.72
C HIS A 419 -27.65 -3.39 -9.92
N GLU A 420 -27.99 -2.13 -9.80
CA GLU A 420 -28.52 -1.37 -10.92
C GLU A 420 -27.42 -1.09 -11.92
N TYR A 421 -27.42 -1.84 -12.98
CA TYR A 421 -26.61 -1.56 -14.12
C TYR A 421 -27.51 -1.09 -15.25
N THR A 422 -27.43 0.17 -15.64
CA THR A 422 -28.17 0.71 -16.77
C THR A 422 -27.22 1.01 -17.91
N GLU A 423 -27.46 0.44 -19.06
CA GLU A 423 -26.65 0.66 -20.24
C GLU A 423 -27.49 0.84 -21.49
N GLN A 424 -26.91 1.58 -22.47
CA GLN A 424 -27.50 1.78 -23.77
C GLN A 424 -26.60 1.18 -24.85
N VAL A 425 -27.15 0.27 -25.67
CA VAL A 425 -26.46 -0.41 -26.77
C VAL A 425 -27.19 -0.18 -28.05
N GLU A 426 -26.45 0.10 -29.11
CA GLU A 426 -27.01 0.07 -30.46
C GLU A 426 -27.05 -1.38 -30.97
N LEU A 427 -28.25 -1.89 -31.20
CA LEU A 427 -28.46 -3.20 -31.79
C LEU A 427 -28.50 -3.06 -33.33
N SER A 428 -27.56 -3.70 -34.00
CA SER A 428 -27.56 -3.76 -35.44
C SER A 428 -28.66 -4.69 -35.97
N GLN A 429 -29.14 -4.47 -37.19
CA GLN A 429 -30.02 -5.40 -37.89
C GLN A 429 -29.23 -6.66 -38.26
N ILE A 430 -29.46 -7.76 -37.56
CA ILE A 430 -28.75 -9.01 -37.78
C ILE A 430 -29.71 -10.20 -37.58
N GLY A 431 -29.81 -11.04 -38.63
CA GLY A 431 -30.62 -12.26 -38.61
C GLY A 431 -29.98 -13.46 -37.88
N THR A 432 -28.76 -13.33 -37.37
CA THR A 432 -28.05 -14.36 -36.64
C THR A 432 -27.80 -13.94 -35.19
N PRO A 433 -27.82 -14.86 -34.22
CA PRO A 433 -27.61 -14.51 -32.81
C PRO A 433 -26.24 -13.83 -32.56
N GLN A 434 -26.26 -12.61 -32.04
CA GLN A 434 -25.08 -11.84 -31.65
C GLN A 434 -25.00 -11.78 -30.14
N LEU A 435 -23.78 -11.78 -29.63
CA LEU A 435 -23.54 -11.64 -28.19
C LEU A 435 -23.96 -10.24 -27.73
N LEU A 436 -24.83 -10.16 -26.76
CA LEU A 436 -25.20 -8.92 -26.11
C LEU A 436 -24.35 -8.69 -24.86
N PHE A 437 -24.34 -9.63 -23.93
CA PHE A 437 -23.50 -9.61 -22.74
C PHE A 437 -23.33 -11.02 -22.15
N ARG A 438 -22.51 -11.14 -21.14
CA ARG A 438 -22.28 -12.39 -20.41
C ARG A 438 -22.66 -12.24 -18.95
N LEU A 439 -23.30 -13.25 -18.39
CA LEU A 439 -23.66 -13.33 -16.98
C LEU A 439 -22.84 -14.43 -16.31
N PRO A 440 -22.42 -14.24 -15.06
CA PRO A 440 -21.68 -15.28 -14.34
C PRO A 440 -22.58 -16.49 -14.11
N ALA A 441 -22.05 -17.68 -14.38
CA ALA A 441 -22.79 -18.93 -14.36
C ALA A 441 -22.08 -20.05 -13.60
N ASP A 442 -21.23 -19.72 -12.63
CA ASP A 442 -20.51 -20.72 -11.82
C ASP A 442 -21.43 -21.47 -10.86
N THR A 443 -22.55 -20.87 -10.49
CA THR A 443 -23.58 -21.45 -9.65
C THR A 443 -24.96 -21.33 -10.30
N SER A 444 -25.93 -22.15 -9.87
CA SER A 444 -27.32 -22.01 -10.28
C SER A 444 -27.90 -20.72 -9.72
N LYS A 445 -28.49 -19.90 -10.59
CA LYS A 445 -29.09 -18.59 -10.23
C LYS A 445 -29.93 -18.02 -11.35
N SER A 446 -30.66 -16.95 -11.06
CA SER A 446 -31.42 -16.22 -12.05
C SER A 446 -31.06 -14.75 -12.10
N PHE A 447 -31.27 -14.17 -13.26
CA PHE A 447 -31.04 -12.74 -13.50
C PHE A 447 -32.33 -12.18 -14.12
N ASP A 448 -32.79 -11.05 -13.62
CA ASP A 448 -33.85 -10.28 -14.25
C ASP A 448 -33.20 -9.05 -14.93
N ILE A 449 -33.57 -8.83 -16.16
CA ILE A 449 -33.01 -7.77 -16.98
C ILE A 449 -34.18 -6.95 -17.52
N ASP A 450 -34.45 -5.84 -16.88
CA ASP A 450 -35.42 -4.89 -17.39
C ASP A 450 -34.79 -4.18 -18.59
N TYR A 451 -35.50 -4.14 -19.69
CA TYR A 451 -34.97 -3.53 -20.90
C TYR A 451 -35.99 -2.63 -21.61
N TRP A 452 -35.45 -1.68 -22.35
CA TRP A 452 -36.21 -0.82 -23.25
C TRP A 452 -35.46 -0.68 -24.56
N TYR A 453 -36.09 -1.18 -25.63
CA TYR A 453 -35.59 -1.08 -27.00
C TYR A 453 -36.38 -0.03 -27.78
N LYS A 454 -35.67 0.81 -28.52
CA LYS A 454 -36.25 1.85 -29.36
C LYS A 454 -35.56 1.85 -30.70
N THR A 455 -36.37 1.85 -31.77
CA THR A 455 -35.89 2.03 -33.17
C THR A 455 -36.74 3.05 -33.90
N ASP A 456 -36.17 3.69 -34.91
CA ASP A 456 -36.84 4.63 -35.78
C ASP A 456 -36.81 4.07 -37.21
N ARG A 457 -37.96 3.91 -37.79
CA ARG A 457 -38.10 3.49 -39.18
C ARG A 457 -38.91 4.50 -39.95
N ALA A 458 -38.24 5.27 -40.85
CA ALA A 458 -38.87 6.27 -41.68
C ALA A 458 -39.67 7.33 -40.89
N GLY A 459 -39.18 7.76 -39.73
CA GLY A 459 -39.80 8.77 -38.87
C GLY A 459 -40.89 8.20 -37.94
N ILE A 460 -41.10 6.88 -37.92
CA ILE A 460 -42.00 6.23 -36.99
C ILE A 460 -41.17 5.54 -35.92
N VAL A 461 -41.35 5.98 -34.68
CA VAL A 461 -40.63 5.41 -33.53
C VAL A 461 -41.39 4.20 -33.02
N PHE A 462 -40.70 3.09 -32.88
CA PHE A 462 -41.19 1.87 -32.25
C PHE A 462 -40.45 1.63 -30.97
N SER A 463 -41.12 1.17 -29.95
CA SER A 463 -40.49 0.80 -28.68
C SER A 463 -41.04 -0.54 -28.17
N ARG A 464 -40.16 -1.28 -27.53
CA ARG A 464 -40.45 -2.50 -26.78
C ARG A 464 -39.77 -2.41 -25.41
N SER A 465 -40.55 -2.68 -24.37
CA SER A 465 -40.02 -2.74 -23.01
C SER A 465 -40.45 -4.06 -22.37
N GLY A 466 -39.59 -4.61 -21.53
CA GLY A 466 -39.89 -5.87 -20.89
C GLY A 466 -38.87 -6.28 -19.85
N THR A 467 -39.12 -7.47 -19.29
CA THR A 467 -38.19 -8.12 -18.39
C THR A 467 -37.73 -9.45 -18.97
N LEU A 468 -36.44 -9.55 -19.20
CA LEU A 468 -35.79 -10.78 -19.65
C LEU A 468 -35.28 -11.52 -18.41
N THR A 469 -35.82 -12.70 -18.11
CA THR A 469 -35.33 -13.54 -17.01
C THR A 469 -34.46 -14.65 -17.57
N VAL A 470 -33.21 -14.70 -17.11
CA VAL A 470 -32.24 -15.73 -17.48
C VAL A 470 -32.01 -16.67 -16.32
N PHE A 471 -32.34 -17.94 -16.50
CA PHE A 471 -32.16 -19.01 -15.50
C PHE A 471 -30.94 -19.84 -15.85
N VAL A 472 -29.98 -19.86 -14.94
CA VAL A 472 -28.79 -20.73 -15.01
C VAL A 472 -29.02 -21.92 -14.07
N ASN A 473 -28.98 -23.13 -14.60
CA ASN A 473 -29.02 -24.37 -13.83
C ASN A 473 -27.70 -25.13 -14.03
N ARG A 474 -26.87 -25.12 -12.99
CA ARG A 474 -25.58 -25.78 -13.02
C ARG A 474 -25.62 -27.28 -12.80
N GLU A 475 -26.67 -27.79 -12.18
CA GLU A 475 -26.85 -29.23 -12.01
C GLU A 475 -27.04 -29.92 -13.35
N ASN A 476 -27.77 -29.27 -14.26
CA ASN A 476 -28.08 -29.80 -15.58
C ASN A 476 -27.25 -29.14 -16.69
N ASN A 477 -26.31 -28.26 -16.36
CA ASN A 477 -25.55 -27.48 -17.34
C ASN A 477 -26.42 -26.81 -18.39
N SER A 478 -27.51 -26.20 -17.98
CA SER A 478 -28.48 -25.56 -18.87
C SER A 478 -28.69 -24.09 -18.53
N VAL A 479 -29.08 -23.33 -19.54
CA VAL A 479 -29.57 -21.97 -19.40
C VAL A 479 -30.86 -21.82 -20.19
N SER A 480 -31.81 -21.12 -19.60
CA SER A 480 -33.08 -20.79 -20.26
C SER A 480 -33.33 -19.28 -20.16
N VAL A 481 -34.08 -18.78 -21.11
CA VAL A 481 -34.46 -17.36 -21.19
C VAL A 481 -35.96 -17.27 -21.29
N MET A 482 -36.55 -16.43 -20.49
CA MET A 482 -37.94 -16.05 -20.56
C MET A 482 -38.02 -14.53 -20.78
N ASP A 483 -38.81 -14.12 -21.76
CA ASP A 483 -38.95 -12.73 -22.16
C ASP A 483 -40.41 -12.32 -22.05
N ASP A 484 -40.71 -11.42 -21.12
CA ASP A 484 -42.04 -10.86 -20.90
C ASP A 484 -41.99 -9.38 -21.28
N TYR A 485 -42.76 -8.98 -22.27
CA TYR A 485 -42.62 -7.65 -22.88
C TYR A 485 -43.93 -7.06 -23.39
N ASP A 486 -43.94 -5.71 -23.39
CA ASP A 486 -44.96 -4.90 -24.05
C ASP A 486 -44.36 -4.18 -25.27
N ILE A 487 -45.21 -3.95 -26.28
CA ILE A 487 -44.84 -3.26 -27.52
C ILE A 487 -45.72 -2.03 -27.71
N SER A 488 -45.07 -0.94 -28.09
CA SER A 488 -45.73 0.25 -28.58
C SER A 488 -45.43 0.40 -30.08
N GLY A 489 -46.43 0.27 -30.93
CA GLY A 489 -46.30 0.31 -32.37
C GLY A 489 -46.94 -0.89 -33.11
N LEU A 490 -46.41 -1.27 -34.29
CA LEU A 490 -46.94 -2.42 -35.05
C LEU A 490 -46.63 -3.76 -34.40
N ASP A 491 -47.64 -4.64 -34.23
CA ASP A 491 -47.55 -5.95 -33.58
C ASP A 491 -46.47 -6.91 -34.08
N SER A 492 -46.06 -6.73 -35.36
CA SER A 492 -45.01 -7.57 -35.99
C SER A 492 -43.59 -7.33 -35.45
N LEU A 493 -43.37 -6.26 -34.71
CA LEU A 493 -42.05 -5.85 -34.23
C LEU A 493 -41.61 -6.66 -32.98
N GLY A 494 -42.54 -7.10 -32.19
CA GLY A 494 -42.24 -7.91 -31.00
C GLY A 494 -41.51 -9.21 -31.30
N GLN A 495 -41.80 -9.77 -32.49
CA GLN A 495 -41.21 -11.06 -32.88
C GLN A 495 -39.84 -10.91 -33.57
N SER A 496 -39.43 -9.73 -33.91
CA SER A 496 -38.20 -9.50 -34.62
C SER A 496 -36.98 -9.31 -33.75
N LEU A 497 -37.15 -8.84 -32.50
CA LEU A 497 -36.12 -8.83 -31.50
C LEU A 497 -36.30 -10.10 -30.60
N GLN A 498 -35.34 -10.98 -30.66
CA GLN A 498 -35.35 -12.20 -29.90
C GLN A 498 -34.11 -12.30 -29.04
N PHE A 499 -34.27 -12.81 -27.81
CA PHE A 499 -33.18 -13.09 -26.92
C PHE A 499 -32.97 -14.58 -26.75
N SER A 500 -31.74 -14.99 -26.60
CA SER A 500 -31.36 -16.38 -26.32
C SER A 500 -30.14 -16.39 -25.40
N ALA A 501 -29.89 -17.50 -24.73
CA ALA A 501 -28.68 -17.65 -23.94
C ALA A 501 -28.03 -19.02 -24.16
N THR A 502 -26.73 -19.07 -24.08
CA THR A 502 -25.93 -20.30 -24.13
C THR A 502 -24.92 -20.32 -23.01
N LEU A 503 -24.73 -21.46 -22.35
CA LEU A 503 -23.66 -21.64 -21.39
C LEU A 503 -22.34 -21.84 -22.14
N ASN A 504 -21.30 -21.17 -21.66
CA ASN A 504 -19.95 -21.32 -22.17
C ASN A 504 -18.99 -21.45 -20.99
N GLN A 505 -18.06 -22.38 -21.06
CA GLN A 505 -16.98 -22.54 -20.10
C GLN A 505 -15.71 -22.00 -20.73
N LEU A 506 -15.06 -21.08 -20.03
CA LEU A 506 -13.76 -20.54 -20.39
C LEU A 506 -12.83 -20.84 -19.23
N GLU A 507 -11.84 -21.69 -19.50
CA GLU A 507 -10.93 -22.21 -18.47
C GLU A 507 -11.69 -22.87 -17.31
N THR A 508 -11.72 -22.22 -16.12
CA THR A 508 -12.43 -22.70 -14.94
C THR A 508 -13.75 -21.98 -14.68
N ALA A 509 -14.02 -20.89 -15.40
CA ALA A 509 -15.19 -20.05 -15.16
C ALA A 509 -16.31 -20.33 -16.16
N TRP A 510 -17.55 -20.35 -15.67
CA TRP A 510 -18.74 -20.52 -16.50
C TRP A 510 -19.44 -19.18 -16.70
N SER A 511 -19.89 -18.93 -17.93
CA SER A 511 -20.70 -17.75 -18.27
C SER A 511 -21.94 -18.13 -19.07
N ALA A 512 -23.07 -17.48 -18.77
CA ALA A 512 -24.23 -17.47 -19.62
C ALA A 512 -24.08 -16.32 -20.63
N GLN A 513 -23.92 -16.67 -21.89
CA GLN A 513 -23.83 -15.70 -22.97
C GLN A 513 -25.25 -15.35 -23.42
N VAL A 514 -25.73 -14.15 -23.10
CA VAL A 514 -27.01 -13.64 -23.58
C VAL A 514 -26.79 -13.04 -24.96
N LYS A 515 -27.61 -13.47 -25.91
CA LYS A 515 -27.52 -13.10 -27.32
C LYS A 515 -28.82 -12.49 -27.79
N TYR A 516 -28.74 -11.62 -28.78
CA TYR A 516 -29.91 -11.08 -29.46
C TYR A 516 -29.90 -11.43 -30.96
N THR A 517 -31.06 -11.47 -31.53
CA THR A 517 -31.29 -11.48 -32.97
C THR A 517 -32.28 -10.36 -33.25
N ASN A 518 -31.91 -9.44 -34.15
CA ASN A 518 -32.75 -8.32 -34.52
C ASN A 518 -32.96 -8.33 -36.05
N GLN A 519 -34.14 -8.66 -36.47
CA GLN A 519 -34.50 -8.71 -37.87
C GLN A 519 -34.99 -7.34 -38.44
N LEU A 520 -35.08 -6.36 -37.56
CA LEU A 520 -35.49 -5.01 -37.90
C LEU A 520 -34.31 -4.06 -38.06
N ASP A 521 -34.66 -2.81 -38.32
CA ASP A 521 -33.68 -1.73 -38.39
C ASP A 521 -32.90 -1.60 -37.07
N SER A 522 -31.69 -1.08 -37.18
CA SER A 522 -30.85 -0.80 -36.00
C SER A 522 -31.59 0.09 -35.01
N GLY A 523 -31.38 -0.18 -33.73
CA GLY A 523 -32.04 0.58 -32.67
C GLY A 523 -31.23 0.56 -31.37
N ASN A 524 -31.66 1.37 -30.42
CA ASN A 524 -31.02 1.49 -29.13
C ASN A 524 -31.72 0.63 -28.09
N LEU A 525 -30.97 -0.24 -27.42
CA LEU A 525 -31.42 -1.02 -26.29
C LEU A 525 -30.84 -0.42 -25.01
N THR A 526 -31.70 -0.03 -24.10
CA THR A 526 -31.33 0.32 -22.74
C THR A 526 -31.74 -0.82 -21.83
N PHE A 527 -30.88 -1.28 -20.93
CA PHE A 527 -31.21 -2.38 -20.03
C PHE A 527 -30.61 -2.22 -18.64
N LYS A 528 -31.26 -2.88 -17.68
CA LYS A 528 -30.88 -2.90 -16.26
C LYS A 528 -30.88 -4.34 -15.79
N ILE A 529 -29.74 -4.80 -15.27
CA ILE A 529 -29.58 -6.19 -14.80
C ILE A 529 -29.76 -6.25 -13.28
N ARG A 530 -30.57 -7.22 -12.82
CA ARG A 530 -30.75 -7.56 -11.41
C ARG A 530 -30.42 -9.03 -11.21
N THR A 531 -29.68 -9.35 -10.18
CA THR A 531 -29.37 -10.74 -9.83
C THR A 531 -30.31 -11.22 -8.74
N ARG A 532 -30.99 -12.34 -8.96
CA ARG A 532 -31.70 -13.07 -7.89
C ARG A 532 -30.83 -14.23 -7.42
N SER A 533 -30.55 -14.28 -6.14
CA SER A 533 -29.80 -15.36 -5.49
C SER A 533 -30.67 -16.58 -5.23
#